data_f29197a3cc309cbde71ae6845083eff9
#
_entry.id   f29197a3cc309cbde71ae6845083eff9
#
_cell.length_a   1.000
_cell.length_b   1.000
_cell.length_c   1.000
_cell.angle_alpha   90.00
_cell.angle_beta   90.00
_cell.angle_gamma   90.00
#
_symmetry.space_group_name_H-M   'P 1'
#
loop_
_entity.id
_entity.type
_entity.pdbx_description
1 polymer ?
#
loop_
_entity_poly.entity_id
_entity_poly.type
_entity_poly.pdbx_seq_one_letter_code
_entity_poly.pdbx_strand_id
1 'polypeptide(L)'
;MIILGLFDGMKRKDKNTLKTHHLGGCIVTRSVLSGSSRLRWLFREKSHNPADNGWRAFGDKDTQEYIDDSNNSIVVDFDRLVEIEPAVLSVFSMPVGTDLEFDADNKAFIDTATGKELPLH
;
A
#
# COMPACT_ATOMS: atom_id res chain seq x y z
N MET A 1 2.77 11.88 -0.39
CA MET A 1 1.61 12.10 -1.28
C MET A 1 0.34 11.67 -0.59
N ILE A 2 -0.73 12.41 -0.83
CA ILE A 2 -2.02 12.10 -0.23
C ILE A 2 -3.02 11.82 -1.35
N ILE A 3 -3.70 10.69 -1.25
CA ILE A 3 -4.74 10.31 -2.21
C ILE A 3 -6.08 10.59 -1.55
N LEU A 4 -6.44 11.88 -1.54
CA LEU A 4 -7.66 12.33 -0.88
C LEU A 4 -8.89 11.91 -1.68
N GLY A 5 -9.93 11.53 -0.95
CA GLY A 5 -11.21 11.26 -1.54
C GLY A 5 -11.40 9.85 -2.08
N LEU A 6 -10.34 9.07 -2.21
CA LEU A 6 -10.48 7.72 -2.75
C LEU A 6 -11.36 6.87 -1.84
N PHE A 7 -11.08 6.87 -0.54
CA PHE A 7 -11.92 6.17 0.42
C PHE A 7 -13.26 6.87 0.62
N ASP A 8 -13.27 8.21 0.60
CA ASP A 8 -14.48 8.98 0.84
C ASP A 8 -15.52 8.75 -0.24
N GLY A 9 -15.07 8.55 -1.49
CA GLY A 9 -15.98 8.30 -2.59
C GLY A 9 -16.40 6.85 -2.71
N MET A 10 -15.85 5.99 -1.90
CA MET A 10 -16.10 4.58 -2.00
C MET A 10 -17.37 4.20 -1.25
N LYS A 11 -18.24 3.48 -1.93
CA LYS A 11 -19.45 2.95 -1.30
C LYS A 11 -19.24 1.52 -0.93
N ARG A 12 -19.72 1.16 0.22
CA ARG A 12 -19.60 -0.21 0.69
C ARG A 12 -20.70 -1.06 0.08
N LYS A 13 -20.50 -1.42 -1.15
CA LYS A 13 -21.51 -2.17 -1.87
C LYS A 13 -21.35 -3.66 -1.77
N ASP A 14 -20.12 -4.10 -1.74
CA ASP A 14 -19.83 -5.52 -1.80
C ASP A 14 -19.23 -5.96 -0.50
N LYS A 15 -20.03 -6.60 0.31
CA LYS A 15 -19.58 -7.08 1.59
C LYS A 15 -18.49 -8.13 1.46
N ASN A 16 -18.47 -8.83 0.34
CA ASN A 16 -17.46 -9.87 0.13
C ASN A 16 -16.09 -9.29 -0.08
N THR A 17 -16.01 -8.07 -0.59
CA THR A 17 -14.74 -7.41 -0.84
C THR A 17 -13.96 -7.17 0.44
N LEU A 18 -14.66 -6.85 1.53
CA LEU A 18 -14.02 -6.42 2.76
C LEU A 18 -14.33 -7.29 3.96
N LYS A 19 -14.95 -8.44 3.76
CA LYS A 19 -15.45 -9.17 4.91
C LYS A 19 -14.40 -9.84 5.77
N THR A 20 -13.20 -10.06 5.25
CA THR A 20 -12.13 -10.72 6.00
C THR A 20 -10.99 -9.78 6.33
N HIS A 21 -11.22 -8.52 6.22
CA HIS A 21 -10.15 -7.54 6.24
C HIS A 21 -9.84 -7.02 7.64
N HIS A 22 -9.61 -7.91 8.57
CA HIS A 22 -9.21 -7.49 9.91
C HIS A 22 -7.94 -6.63 9.88
N LEU A 23 -7.18 -6.63 8.79
CA LEU A 23 -6.03 -5.75 8.62
C LEU A 23 -6.39 -4.41 7.99
N GLY A 24 -7.64 -4.23 7.59
CA GLY A 24 -8.10 -2.98 7.01
C GLY A 24 -7.84 -2.87 5.52
N GLY A 25 -8.32 -1.76 4.94
CA GLY A 25 -8.12 -1.46 3.53
C GLY A 25 -6.90 -0.58 3.31
N CYS A 26 -6.33 -0.68 2.13
CA CYS A 26 -5.18 0.12 1.74
C CYS A 26 -5.36 0.56 0.29
N ILE A 27 -4.45 1.42 -0.18
CA ILE A 27 -4.47 1.90 -1.55
C ILE A 27 -3.28 1.32 -2.29
N VAL A 28 -3.54 0.73 -3.46
CA VAL A 28 -2.52 0.08 -4.28
C VAL A 28 -2.70 0.55 -5.72
N THR A 29 -1.61 0.79 -6.43
CA THR A 29 -1.73 1.14 -7.84
C THR A 29 -2.18 -0.06 -8.65
N ARG A 30 -2.89 0.21 -9.74
CA ARG A 30 -3.36 -0.85 -10.63
C ARG A 30 -2.19 -1.63 -11.24
N SER A 31 -1.06 -0.95 -11.46
CA SER A 31 0.11 -1.61 -12.01
C SER A 31 0.65 -2.70 -11.09
N VAL A 32 0.64 -2.45 -9.78
CA VAL A 32 1.04 -3.46 -8.81
C VAL A 32 0.04 -4.60 -8.78
N LEU A 33 -1.24 -4.28 -8.79
CA LEU A 33 -2.29 -5.30 -8.75
C LEU A 33 -2.27 -6.21 -9.96
N SER A 34 -1.98 -5.66 -11.15
CA SER A 34 -1.97 -6.44 -12.38
C SER A 34 -0.67 -7.18 -12.60
N GLY A 35 0.36 -6.87 -11.83
CA GLY A 35 1.68 -7.47 -12.01
C GLY A 35 2.55 -6.78 -13.05
N SER A 36 2.09 -5.68 -13.63
CA SER A 36 2.92 -4.94 -14.59
C SER A 36 4.02 -4.14 -13.92
N SER A 37 3.89 -3.86 -12.62
CA SER A 37 4.95 -3.29 -11.79
C SER A 37 5.17 -4.19 -10.60
N ARG A 38 6.40 -4.17 -10.06
CA ARG A 38 6.70 -4.80 -8.78
C ARG A 38 6.55 -3.76 -7.69
N LEU A 39 6.16 -4.19 -6.49
CA LEU A 39 6.10 -3.29 -5.34
C LEU A 39 7.46 -2.62 -5.13
N ARG A 40 7.47 -1.30 -5.02
CA ARG A 40 8.69 -0.53 -4.76
C ARG A 40 8.55 0.40 -3.58
N TRP A 41 7.41 1.09 -3.48
CA TRP A 41 7.20 2.10 -2.45
C TRP A 41 6.06 1.68 -1.56
N LEU A 42 6.28 1.69 -0.26
CA LEU A 42 5.27 1.34 0.74
C LEU A 42 5.36 2.34 1.87
N PHE A 43 4.32 3.14 2.03
CA PHE A 43 4.32 4.13 3.10
C PHE A 43 2.98 4.18 3.79
N ARG A 44 2.97 4.71 5.01
CA ARG A 44 1.74 4.80 5.80
C ARG A 44 1.45 6.24 6.16
N GLU A 45 0.33 6.74 5.69
CA GLU A 45 -0.10 8.10 5.97
C GLU A 45 -1.32 8.10 6.87
N LYS A 46 -1.57 9.24 7.50
CA LYS A 46 -2.72 9.39 8.36
C LYS A 46 -3.99 9.25 7.53
N SER A 47 -4.97 8.55 8.07
CA SER A 47 -6.27 8.40 7.42
C SER A 47 -7.37 8.86 8.36
N HIS A 48 -8.43 9.42 7.77
CA HIS A 48 -9.61 9.85 8.51
C HIS A 48 -10.76 8.86 8.36
N ASN A 49 -10.58 7.80 7.59
CA ASN A 49 -11.60 6.78 7.38
C ASN A 49 -11.21 5.53 8.18
N PRO A 50 -12.10 5.06 9.08
CA PRO A 50 -11.75 3.89 9.91
C PRO A 50 -11.45 2.62 9.14
N ALA A 51 -11.95 2.50 7.91
CA ALA A 51 -11.69 1.33 7.09
C ALA A 51 -10.31 1.37 6.43
N ASP A 52 -9.65 2.52 6.45
CA ASP A 52 -8.38 2.75 5.80
C ASP A 52 -7.25 2.65 6.81
N ASN A 53 -6.35 1.70 6.63
CA ASN A 53 -5.23 1.53 7.55
C ASN A 53 -4.07 2.50 7.27
N GLY A 54 -4.17 3.30 6.21
CA GLY A 54 -3.16 4.31 5.88
C GLY A 54 -2.05 3.82 4.97
N TRP A 55 -1.94 2.52 4.73
CA TRP A 55 -0.88 1.99 3.88
C TRP A 55 -1.15 2.29 2.41
N ARG A 56 -0.06 2.66 1.70
CA ARG A 56 -0.08 2.97 0.27
C ARG A 56 1.05 2.19 -0.38
N ALA A 57 0.75 1.54 -1.50
CA ALA A 57 1.72 0.67 -2.20
C ALA A 57 1.79 1.07 -3.67
N PHE A 58 2.98 1.47 -4.11
CA PHE A 58 3.23 1.91 -5.48
C PHE A 58 4.30 1.02 -6.11
N GLY A 59 4.28 0.96 -7.43
CA GLY A 59 5.17 0.08 -8.17
C GLY A 59 6.43 0.76 -8.69
N ASP A 60 7.39 -0.08 -9.08
CA ASP A 60 8.68 0.40 -9.57
C ASP A 60 8.57 1.15 -10.90
N LYS A 61 7.51 0.91 -11.66
CA LYS A 61 7.30 1.58 -12.93
C LYS A 61 6.34 2.75 -12.84
N ASP A 62 5.80 3.02 -11.65
CA ASP A 62 4.82 4.08 -11.46
C ASP A 62 5.52 5.43 -11.43
N THR A 63 5.17 6.30 -12.37
CA THR A 63 5.67 7.67 -12.37
C THR A 63 4.79 8.54 -11.48
N GLN A 64 5.27 9.72 -11.12
CA GLN A 64 4.48 10.65 -10.34
C GLN A 64 3.19 11.02 -11.07
N GLU A 65 3.28 11.21 -12.39
CA GLU A 65 2.11 11.52 -13.21
C GLU A 65 1.08 10.41 -13.14
N TYR A 66 1.53 9.16 -13.22
CA TYR A 66 0.66 7.99 -13.13
C TYR A 66 -0.05 7.95 -11.77
N ILE A 67 0.70 8.16 -10.71
CA ILE A 67 0.18 8.11 -9.33
C ILE A 67 -0.79 9.26 -9.07
N ASP A 68 -0.55 10.43 -9.66
CA ASP A 68 -1.39 11.60 -9.47
C ASP A 68 -2.79 11.42 -10.05
N ASP A 69 -2.95 10.52 -11.01
CA ASP A 69 -4.27 10.19 -11.54
C ASP A 69 -4.91 9.14 -10.62
N SER A 70 -5.93 9.55 -9.89
CA SER A 70 -6.57 8.68 -8.91
C SER A 70 -7.22 7.44 -9.53
N ASN A 71 -7.47 7.46 -10.85
CA ASN A 71 -8.00 6.28 -11.54
C ASN A 71 -6.98 5.14 -11.60
N ASN A 72 -5.72 5.44 -11.37
CA ASN A 72 -4.65 4.43 -11.40
C ASN A 72 -4.41 3.78 -10.06
N SER A 73 -5.19 4.13 -9.04
CA SER A 73 -5.08 3.53 -7.72
C SER A 73 -6.42 2.97 -7.31
N ILE A 74 -6.39 1.95 -6.47
CA ILE A 74 -7.60 1.26 -6.06
C ILE A 74 -7.51 0.87 -4.59
N VAL A 75 -8.65 0.89 -3.92
CA VAL A 75 -8.76 0.46 -2.53
C VAL A 75 -8.97 -1.05 -2.50
N VAL A 76 -8.12 -1.74 -1.79
CA VAL A 76 -8.22 -3.20 -1.62
C VAL A 76 -7.96 -3.55 -0.17
N ASP A 77 -8.37 -4.75 0.24
CA ASP A 77 -7.97 -5.28 1.53
C ASP A 77 -6.45 -5.42 1.59
N PHE A 78 -5.89 -5.12 2.74
CA PHE A 78 -4.46 -5.31 2.94
C PHE A 78 -4.07 -6.77 2.70
N ASP A 79 -4.98 -7.70 3.00
CA ASP A 79 -4.74 -9.13 2.72
C ASP A 79 -4.46 -9.37 1.24
N ARG A 80 -5.07 -8.59 0.34
CA ARG A 80 -4.80 -8.70 -1.08
C ARG A 80 -3.35 -8.31 -1.40
N LEU A 81 -2.86 -7.26 -0.74
CA LEU A 81 -1.47 -6.85 -0.91
C LEU A 81 -0.52 -7.91 -0.35
N VAL A 82 -0.88 -8.55 0.74
CA VAL A 82 -0.10 -9.65 1.31
C VAL A 82 -0.01 -10.82 0.32
N GLU A 83 -1.09 -11.08 -0.42
CA GLU A 83 -1.05 -12.13 -1.45
C GLU A 83 -0.06 -11.80 -2.55
N ILE A 84 0.01 -10.52 -2.93
CA ILE A 84 0.91 -10.07 -3.99
C ILE A 84 2.36 -10.09 -3.52
N GLU A 85 2.61 -9.56 -2.31
CA GLU A 85 3.94 -9.52 -1.74
C GLU A 85 3.86 -9.79 -0.23
N PRO A 86 4.04 -11.06 0.18
CA PRO A 86 3.89 -11.42 1.59
C PRO A 86 4.79 -10.66 2.56
N ALA A 87 5.92 -10.12 2.09
CA ALA A 87 6.85 -9.40 2.95
C ALA A 87 6.20 -8.17 3.61
N VAL A 88 5.13 -7.62 3.01
CA VAL A 88 4.50 -6.41 3.57
C VAL A 88 3.90 -6.67 4.95
N LEU A 89 3.59 -7.91 5.26
CA LEU A 89 3.01 -8.24 6.55
C LEU A 89 3.99 -7.96 7.68
N SER A 90 5.29 -8.08 7.44
CA SER A 90 6.31 -7.86 8.46
C SER A 90 6.39 -6.40 8.91
N VAL A 91 5.89 -5.47 8.12
CA VAL A 91 5.94 -4.04 8.45
C VAL A 91 4.56 -3.47 8.77
N PHE A 92 3.53 -4.30 8.73
CA PHE A 92 2.14 -3.84 8.83
C PHE A 92 1.90 -2.97 10.07
N SER A 93 2.49 -3.30 11.21
CA SER A 93 2.22 -2.59 12.46
C SER A 93 3.10 -1.35 12.67
N MET A 94 3.94 -0.99 11.71
CA MET A 94 4.74 0.22 11.83
C MET A 94 3.84 1.45 11.80
N PRO A 95 4.25 2.54 12.48
CA PRO A 95 3.34 3.69 12.69
C PRO A 95 3.12 4.53 11.45
N VAL A 96 2.10 5.39 11.54
CA VAL A 96 1.90 6.45 10.55
C VAL A 96 3.18 7.27 10.45
N GLY A 97 3.56 7.62 9.22
CA GLY A 97 4.82 8.28 8.94
C GLY A 97 5.90 7.36 8.43
N THR A 98 5.69 6.06 8.52
CA THR A 98 6.62 5.08 7.94
C THR A 98 6.66 5.26 6.42
N ASP A 99 7.88 5.26 5.86
CA ASP A 99 8.09 5.43 4.43
C ASP A 99 9.23 4.52 4.02
N LEU A 100 8.89 3.51 3.23
CA LEU A 100 9.82 2.42 2.92
C LEU A 100 9.97 2.24 1.42
N GLU A 101 11.17 1.85 1.03
CA GLU A 101 11.46 1.36 -0.30
C GLU A 101 11.64 -0.15 -0.20
N PHE A 102 11.00 -0.90 -1.06
CA PHE A 102 11.09 -2.35 -1.05
C PHE A 102 12.05 -2.82 -2.13
N ASP A 103 13.07 -3.56 -1.71
CA ASP A 103 13.99 -4.23 -2.63
C ASP A 103 13.41 -5.62 -2.90
N ALA A 104 12.76 -5.76 -4.05
CA ALA A 104 12.06 -6.99 -4.38
C ALA A 104 12.99 -8.18 -4.60
N ASP A 105 14.21 -7.92 -5.03
CA ASP A 105 15.18 -9.00 -5.28
C ASP A 105 15.66 -9.64 -3.98
N ASN A 106 15.88 -8.82 -2.96
CA ASN A 106 16.36 -9.28 -1.67
C ASN A 106 15.25 -9.40 -0.63
N LYS A 107 14.03 -9.05 -0.99
CA LYS A 107 12.89 -9.04 -0.07
C LYS A 107 13.17 -8.24 1.18
N ALA A 108 13.75 -7.07 1.01
CA ALA A 108 14.18 -6.21 2.11
C ALA A 108 13.51 -4.85 2.02
N PHE A 109 13.19 -4.28 3.17
CA PHE A 109 12.67 -2.93 3.26
C PHE A 109 13.75 -1.97 3.73
N ILE A 110 13.82 -0.82 3.08
CA ILE A 110 14.78 0.23 3.39
C ILE A 110 14.00 1.45 3.84
N ASP A 111 14.34 1.98 5.01
CA ASP A 111 13.71 3.21 5.51
C ASP A 111 14.25 4.38 4.67
N THR A 112 13.35 5.08 3.97
CA THR A 112 13.78 6.15 3.08
C THR A 112 14.39 7.33 3.83
N ALA A 113 14.00 7.54 5.09
CA ALA A 113 14.53 8.65 5.89
C ALA A 113 15.98 8.42 6.30
N THR A 114 16.38 7.17 6.53
CA THR A 114 17.72 6.84 7.03
C THR A 114 18.58 6.12 6.00
N GLY A 115 17.97 5.54 4.97
CA GLY A 115 18.67 4.72 4.00
C GLY A 115 19.09 3.37 4.54
N LYS A 116 18.60 2.98 5.70
CA LYS A 116 18.99 1.73 6.33
C LYS A 116 17.95 0.66 6.12
N GLU A 117 18.43 -0.56 5.94
CA GLU A 117 17.58 -1.73 5.82
C GLU A 117 16.98 -2.06 7.19
N LEU A 118 15.70 -2.42 7.19
CA LEU A 118 15.03 -2.83 8.43
C LEU A 118 15.45 -4.24 8.81
N PRO A 119 15.72 -4.47 10.10
CA PRO A 119 16.11 -5.81 10.57
C PRO A 119 14.87 -6.68 10.76
N LEU A 120 14.26 -7.10 9.66
CA LEU A 120 13.06 -7.93 9.71
C LEU A 120 13.40 -9.40 9.86
N HIS A 121 12.64 -10.06 10.68
CA HIS A 121 12.83 -11.48 10.93
C HIS A 121 11.57 -12.26 10.73
#